data_a8baf35f5d343ffedf5e42f7ac420b59
#
_entry.id   a8baf35f5d343ffedf5e42f7ac420b59
#
_cell.length_a   1.000
_cell.length_b   1.000
_cell.length_c   1.000
_cell.angle_alpha   90.00
_cell.angle_beta   90.00
_cell.angle_gamma   90.00
#
_symmetry.space_group_name_H-M   'P 1'
#
loop_
_entity.id
_entity.type
_entity.pdbx_description
1 polymer ?
#
loop_
_entity_poly.entity_id
_entity_poly.type
_entity_poly.pdbx_seq_one_letter_code
_entity_poly.pdbx_strand_id
1 'polypeptide(L)'
;RQRQMCIRDRACVAAASGMGAISSALWTIAGAGKHIVADGTLYGCTFALLNHGMSRYGVEVSFVDTSDLAAVKAALKENTCAVYLETPANPNLKIADIAAVAEIAHGYNPAIKVVCDNTFASPALQNPLALGADVVVHSATKYLNGHGDVIAGFVVGKADFIGEVRMFGLKDMTGAVMDPFAAYLILRGLKTLEIRMERHCANAKAIAEYLDKHPAVEKVYYPGLKDHVGHDIAARQMKDFGGMLSFEVKGGRAAG
;
A
#
# COMPACT_ATOMS: atom_id res chain seq x y z
N ARG A 1 -3.73 -29.22 -2.29
CA ARG A 1 -2.60 -29.14 -3.23
C ARG A 1 -2.46 -27.73 -3.86
N GLN A 2 -3.53 -27.09 -4.35
CA GLN A 2 -3.45 -25.72 -4.91
C GLN A 2 -2.97 -24.68 -3.88
N ARG A 3 -3.45 -24.70 -2.63
CA ARG A 3 -2.97 -23.78 -1.56
C ARG A 3 -1.47 -23.94 -1.26
N GLN A 4 -0.94 -25.18 -1.31
CA GLN A 4 0.50 -25.43 -1.09
C GLN A 4 1.37 -25.00 -2.27
N MET A 5 0.87 -25.02 -3.50
CA MET A 5 1.59 -24.50 -4.67
C MET A 5 1.67 -22.96 -4.62
N CYS A 6 0.59 -22.26 -4.25
CA CYS A 6 0.59 -20.79 -4.11
C CYS A 6 1.52 -20.28 -3.01
N ILE A 7 1.88 -21.08 -2.01
CA ILE A 7 2.82 -20.71 -0.94
C ILE A 7 4.28 -20.93 -1.40
N ARG A 8 4.53 -21.83 -2.34
CA ARG A 8 5.89 -22.20 -2.76
C ARG A 8 6.51 -21.27 -3.78
N ASP A 9 5.72 -20.52 -4.54
CA ASP A 9 6.20 -19.58 -5.55
C ASP A 9 6.25 -18.12 -5.06
N ARG A 10 5.90 -17.86 -3.81
CA ARG A 10 5.91 -16.54 -3.17
C ARG A 10 6.91 -16.49 -2.02
N ALA A 11 7.51 -15.31 -1.86
CA ALA A 11 8.47 -15.06 -0.82
C ALA A 11 8.23 -13.68 -0.19
N CYS A 12 8.94 -13.42 0.90
CA CYS A 12 8.94 -12.14 1.58
C CYS A 12 10.38 -11.75 1.93
N VAL A 13 10.68 -10.47 1.85
CA VAL A 13 11.88 -9.88 2.43
C VAL A 13 11.48 -8.88 3.51
N ALA A 14 12.17 -8.95 4.64
CA ALA A 14 12.00 -8.04 5.78
C ALA A 14 13.03 -6.91 5.71
N ALA A 15 12.57 -5.67 5.94
CA ALA A 15 13.39 -4.48 5.94
C ALA A 15 13.27 -3.71 7.27
N ALA A 16 14.26 -2.90 7.59
CA ALA A 16 14.33 -2.11 8.82
C ALA A 16 13.22 -1.04 8.94
N SER A 17 12.53 -0.72 7.84
CA SER A 17 11.42 0.24 7.85
C SER A 17 10.50 0.02 6.63
N GLY A 18 9.29 0.61 6.68
CA GLY A 18 8.40 0.65 5.51
C GLY A 18 9.07 1.32 4.31
N MET A 19 9.76 2.44 4.53
CA MET A 19 10.52 3.11 3.45
C MET A 19 11.69 2.28 2.94
N GLY A 20 12.38 1.52 3.81
CA GLY A 20 13.40 0.56 3.40
C GLY A 20 12.84 -0.53 2.48
N ALA A 21 11.64 -1.04 2.79
CA ALA A 21 10.93 -2.00 1.95
C ALA A 21 10.54 -1.39 0.59
N ILE A 22 9.89 -0.21 0.60
CA ILE A 22 9.45 0.50 -0.60
C ILE A 22 10.65 0.84 -1.50
N SER A 23 11.72 1.42 -0.93
CA SER A 23 12.92 1.79 -1.67
C SER A 23 13.60 0.55 -2.28
N SER A 24 13.72 -0.55 -1.51
CA SER A 24 14.32 -1.79 -2.01
C SER A 24 13.52 -2.36 -3.18
N ALA A 25 12.19 -2.37 -3.10
CA ALA A 25 11.34 -2.84 -4.18
C ALA A 25 11.45 -1.95 -5.44
N LEU A 26 11.33 -0.62 -5.26
CA LEU A 26 11.32 0.32 -6.36
C LEU A 26 12.67 0.41 -7.08
N TRP A 27 13.81 0.40 -6.36
CA TRP A 27 15.14 0.37 -6.98
C TRP A 27 15.42 -0.95 -7.72
N THR A 28 14.76 -2.04 -7.32
CA THR A 28 14.84 -3.31 -8.07
C THR A 28 14.06 -3.23 -9.38
N ILE A 29 12.94 -2.50 -9.41
CA ILE A 29 12.05 -2.41 -10.59
C ILE A 29 12.54 -1.33 -11.57
N ALA A 30 12.98 -0.17 -11.06
CA ALA A 30 13.21 1.04 -11.85
C ALA A 30 14.67 1.53 -11.77
N GLY A 31 15.16 2.05 -12.87
CA GLY A 31 16.43 2.73 -13.01
C GLY A 31 16.34 3.87 -14.01
N ALA A 32 17.46 4.48 -14.37
CA ALA A 32 17.51 5.58 -15.33
C ALA A 32 16.81 5.23 -16.65
N GLY A 33 15.98 6.15 -17.14
CA GLY A 33 15.19 5.98 -18.37
C GLY A 33 13.92 5.15 -18.22
N LYS A 34 13.62 4.61 -17.04
CA LYS A 34 12.35 3.93 -16.74
C LYS A 34 11.31 4.90 -16.21
N HIS A 35 10.06 4.53 -16.38
CA HIS A 35 8.90 5.31 -15.98
C HIS A 35 8.04 4.56 -14.96
N ILE A 36 7.52 5.29 -13.96
CA ILE A 36 6.58 4.81 -12.94
C ILE A 36 5.31 5.65 -13.03
N VAL A 37 4.16 5.01 -13.11
CA VAL A 37 2.86 5.63 -12.83
C VAL A 37 2.57 5.45 -11.35
N ALA A 38 2.30 6.53 -10.63
CA ALA A 38 2.07 6.49 -9.18
C ALA A 38 0.78 7.21 -8.81
N ASP A 39 0.13 6.78 -7.73
CA ASP A 39 -1.01 7.52 -7.19
C ASP A 39 -0.55 8.92 -6.74
N GLY A 40 -1.37 9.93 -6.98
CA GLY A 40 -1.13 11.28 -6.50
C GLY A 40 -1.33 11.45 -4.99
N THR A 41 -2.07 10.50 -4.37
CA THR A 41 -2.32 10.47 -2.93
C THR A 41 -1.54 9.31 -2.31
N LEU A 42 -0.32 9.59 -1.86
CA LEU A 42 0.57 8.60 -1.25
C LEU A 42 1.05 9.08 0.12
N TYR A 43 1.53 8.14 0.91
CA TYR A 43 2.33 8.48 2.08
C TYR A 43 3.46 9.44 1.70
N GLY A 44 3.59 10.54 2.47
CA GLY A 44 4.45 11.68 2.10
C GLY A 44 5.91 11.31 1.79
N CYS A 45 6.50 10.34 2.51
CA CYS A 45 7.87 9.89 2.22
C CYS A 45 7.95 9.05 0.93
N THR A 46 6.91 8.31 0.57
CA THR A 46 6.85 7.60 -0.73
C THR A 46 6.74 8.60 -1.87
N PHE A 47 5.88 9.60 -1.72
CA PHE A 47 5.79 10.69 -2.69
C PHE A 47 7.15 11.40 -2.87
N ALA A 48 7.82 11.74 -1.75
CA ALA A 48 9.12 12.39 -1.79
C ALA A 48 10.21 11.50 -2.43
N LEU A 49 10.21 10.20 -2.15
CA LEU A 49 11.12 9.25 -2.79
C LEU A 49 10.95 9.26 -4.31
N LEU A 50 9.71 9.19 -4.79
CA LEU A 50 9.41 9.19 -6.23
C LEU A 50 9.71 10.55 -6.86
N ASN A 51 9.19 11.64 -6.29
CA ASN A 51 9.25 12.98 -6.87
C ASN A 51 10.63 13.64 -6.76
N HIS A 52 11.36 13.40 -5.67
CA HIS A 52 12.65 14.06 -5.41
C HIS A 52 13.82 13.09 -5.36
N GLY A 53 13.60 11.86 -4.92
CA GLY A 53 14.63 10.84 -4.80
C GLY A 53 14.97 10.23 -6.15
N MET A 54 14.10 9.38 -6.67
CA MET A 54 14.33 8.59 -7.88
C MET A 54 14.44 9.44 -9.15
N SER A 55 13.72 10.57 -9.22
CA SER A 55 13.80 11.50 -10.35
C SER A 55 15.22 12.07 -10.56
N ARG A 56 16.01 12.26 -9.50
CA ARG A 56 17.42 12.69 -9.59
C ARG A 56 18.31 11.68 -10.29
N TYR A 57 17.90 10.41 -10.32
CA TYR A 57 18.63 9.32 -10.95
C TYR A 57 18.00 8.90 -12.28
N GLY A 58 17.21 9.79 -12.88
CA GLY A 58 16.67 9.61 -14.23
C GLY A 58 15.47 8.67 -14.31
N VAL A 59 14.78 8.41 -13.20
CA VAL A 59 13.48 7.72 -13.21
C VAL A 59 12.39 8.76 -13.46
N GLU A 60 11.58 8.55 -14.50
CA GLU A 60 10.43 9.39 -14.79
C GLU A 60 9.23 8.94 -13.94
N VAL A 61 8.44 9.89 -13.41
CA VAL A 61 7.26 9.57 -12.61
C VAL A 61 6.07 10.40 -13.08
N SER A 62 4.94 9.73 -13.36
CA SER A 62 3.64 10.37 -13.60
C SER A 62 2.71 10.11 -12.42
N PHE A 63 2.32 11.18 -11.73
CA PHE A 63 1.35 11.11 -10.65
C PHE A 63 -0.06 11.27 -11.23
N VAL A 64 -0.94 10.30 -10.93
CA VAL A 64 -2.33 10.28 -11.40
C VAL A 64 -3.27 9.91 -10.26
N ASP A 65 -4.57 10.10 -10.46
CA ASP A 65 -5.57 9.48 -9.60
C ASP A 65 -5.75 8.01 -10.00
N THR A 66 -5.26 7.07 -9.19
CA THR A 66 -5.37 5.64 -9.51
C THR A 66 -6.78 5.06 -9.31
N SER A 67 -7.71 5.82 -8.75
CA SER A 67 -9.13 5.48 -8.77
C SER A 67 -9.80 5.78 -10.13
N ASP A 68 -9.18 6.65 -10.95
CA ASP A 68 -9.56 6.89 -12.34
C ASP A 68 -8.75 5.98 -13.28
N LEU A 69 -9.40 4.91 -13.72
CA LEU A 69 -8.79 3.92 -14.62
C LEU A 69 -8.41 4.50 -15.99
N ALA A 70 -9.12 5.53 -16.46
CA ALA A 70 -8.79 6.21 -17.72
C ALA A 70 -7.49 7.02 -17.55
N ALA A 71 -7.30 7.70 -16.42
CA ALA A 71 -6.07 8.40 -16.11
C ALA A 71 -4.87 7.44 -15.98
N VAL A 72 -5.05 6.29 -15.32
CA VAL A 72 -4.01 5.24 -15.26
C VAL A 72 -3.60 4.79 -16.65
N LYS A 73 -4.59 4.44 -17.50
CA LYS A 73 -4.35 3.98 -18.88
C LYS A 73 -3.63 5.04 -19.73
N ALA A 74 -4.04 6.29 -19.62
CA ALA A 74 -3.46 7.40 -20.39
C ALA A 74 -2.01 7.73 -19.96
N ALA A 75 -1.64 7.43 -18.72
CA ALA A 75 -0.30 7.70 -18.21
C ALA A 75 0.72 6.62 -18.58
N LEU A 76 0.31 5.44 -19.05
CA LEU A 76 1.22 4.36 -19.44
C LEU A 76 2.03 4.76 -20.68
N LYS A 77 3.35 4.47 -20.63
CA LYS A 77 4.33 4.74 -21.69
C LYS A 77 5.10 3.46 -22.01
N GLU A 78 5.78 3.47 -23.15
CA GLU A 78 6.60 2.34 -23.59
C GLU A 78 7.67 1.93 -22.55
N ASN A 79 8.26 2.92 -21.84
CA ASN A 79 9.25 2.72 -20.81
C ASN A 79 8.65 2.54 -19.39
N THR A 80 7.32 2.42 -19.25
CA THR A 80 6.70 2.18 -17.93
C THR A 80 7.09 0.81 -17.41
N CYS A 81 7.64 0.78 -16.18
CA CYS A 81 8.07 -0.44 -15.50
C CYS A 81 7.22 -0.77 -14.26
N ALA A 82 6.53 0.22 -13.70
CA ALA A 82 5.66 0.00 -12.55
C ALA A 82 4.42 0.90 -12.55
N VAL A 83 3.34 0.40 -11.94
CA VAL A 83 2.23 1.19 -11.41
C VAL A 83 2.23 1.02 -9.90
N TYR A 84 2.38 2.14 -9.17
CA TYR A 84 2.41 2.14 -7.70
C TYR A 84 1.14 2.75 -7.14
N LEU A 85 0.45 2.00 -6.29
CA LEU A 85 -0.79 2.44 -5.64
C LEU A 85 -0.77 2.15 -4.14
N GLU A 86 -1.48 2.99 -3.38
CA GLU A 86 -1.74 2.82 -1.96
C GLU A 86 -3.26 2.79 -1.74
N THR A 87 -3.78 1.68 -1.19
CA THR A 87 -5.22 1.54 -1.01
C THR A 87 -5.57 0.68 0.20
N PRO A 88 -6.34 1.24 1.18
CA PRO A 88 -6.80 2.64 1.28
C PRO A 88 -5.64 3.63 1.40
N ALA A 89 -5.75 4.80 0.75
CA ALA A 89 -4.70 5.80 0.71
C ALA A 89 -4.68 6.73 1.95
N ASN A 90 -3.52 7.25 2.29
CA ASN A 90 -3.36 8.25 3.34
C ASN A 90 -3.31 9.66 2.71
N PRO A 91 -4.11 10.67 3.17
CA PRO A 91 -4.96 10.67 4.37
C PRO A 91 -6.46 10.45 4.12
N ASN A 92 -6.92 10.50 2.88
CA ASN A 92 -8.35 10.58 2.53
C ASN A 92 -9.04 9.21 2.33
N LEU A 93 -8.33 8.13 2.60
CA LEU A 93 -8.77 6.74 2.49
C LEU A 93 -9.38 6.38 1.13
N LYS A 94 -8.88 7.04 0.08
CA LYS A 94 -9.26 6.75 -1.30
C LYS A 94 -9.01 5.27 -1.64
N ILE A 95 -9.92 4.69 -2.38
CA ILE A 95 -9.86 3.29 -2.79
C ILE A 95 -9.53 3.20 -4.28
N ALA A 96 -8.48 2.47 -4.61
CA ALA A 96 -8.17 2.07 -5.98
C ALA A 96 -8.61 0.60 -6.21
N ASP A 97 -9.16 0.32 -7.39
CA ASP A 97 -9.50 -1.04 -7.82
C ASP A 97 -8.22 -1.77 -8.27
N ILE A 98 -7.66 -2.58 -7.38
CA ILE A 98 -6.39 -3.27 -7.63
C ILE A 98 -6.49 -4.18 -8.86
N ALA A 99 -7.60 -4.90 -9.02
CA ALA A 99 -7.78 -5.84 -10.12
C ALA A 99 -7.88 -5.13 -11.47
N ALA A 100 -8.64 -4.04 -11.53
CA ALA A 100 -8.78 -3.26 -12.75
C ALA A 100 -7.47 -2.55 -13.14
N VAL A 101 -6.73 -2.00 -12.17
CA VAL A 101 -5.41 -1.41 -12.41
C VAL A 101 -4.42 -2.47 -12.92
N ALA A 102 -4.42 -3.66 -12.33
CA ALA A 102 -3.55 -4.76 -12.77
C ALA A 102 -3.90 -5.22 -14.19
N GLU A 103 -5.18 -5.34 -14.52
CA GLU A 103 -5.63 -5.67 -15.88
C GLU A 103 -5.17 -4.64 -16.90
N ILE A 104 -5.31 -3.35 -16.62
CA ILE A 104 -4.85 -2.27 -17.50
C ILE A 104 -3.33 -2.30 -17.68
N ALA A 105 -2.58 -2.40 -16.59
CA ALA A 105 -1.12 -2.39 -16.64
C ALA A 105 -0.56 -3.60 -17.41
N HIS A 106 -1.01 -4.80 -17.08
CA HIS A 106 -0.56 -6.03 -17.73
C HIS A 106 -1.10 -6.18 -19.16
N GLY A 107 -2.28 -5.64 -19.44
CA GLY A 107 -2.82 -5.57 -20.80
C GLY A 107 -2.02 -4.65 -21.72
N TYR A 108 -1.41 -3.59 -21.16
CA TYR A 108 -0.50 -2.73 -21.91
C TYR A 108 0.87 -3.39 -22.12
N ASN A 109 1.47 -3.89 -21.02
CA ASN A 109 2.73 -4.65 -21.06
C ASN A 109 2.81 -5.58 -19.84
N PRO A 110 2.86 -6.92 -20.04
CA PRO A 110 2.92 -7.90 -18.94
C PRO A 110 4.16 -7.77 -18.03
N ALA A 111 5.18 -7.04 -18.46
CA ALA A 111 6.40 -6.81 -17.66
C ALA A 111 6.21 -5.69 -16.62
N ILE A 112 5.18 -4.85 -16.74
CA ILE A 112 4.89 -3.80 -15.76
C ILE A 112 4.54 -4.44 -14.43
N LYS A 113 5.18 -3.97 -13.36
CA LYS A 113 4.89 -4.43 -12.00
C LYS A 113 3.83 -3.56 -11.33
N VAL A 114 2.74 -4.16 -10.90
CA VAL A 114 1.75 -3.50 -10.06
C VAL A 114 2.17 -3.67 -8.61
N VAL A 115 2.58 -2.55 -7.98
CA VAL A 115 3.05 -2.47 -6.59
C VAL A 115 1.94 -1.86 -5.75
N CYS A 116 1.48 -2.59 -4.75
CA CYS A 116 0.43 -2.12 -3.84
C CYS A 116 0.98 -1.94 -2.42
N ASP A 117 0.90 -0.74 -1.89
CA ASP A 117 1.07 -0.52 -0.45
C ASP A 117 -0.22 -0.90 0.26
N ASN A 118 -0.15 -1.97 1.04
CA ASN A 118 -1.27 -2.56 1.75
C ASN A 118 -1.23 -2.30 3.26
N THR A 119 -0.52 -1.26 3.67
CA THR A 119 -0.26 -0.96 5.09
C THR A 119 -1.53 -0.76 5.89
N PHE A 120 -2.50 0.01 5.38
CA PHE A 120 -3.73 0.35 6.11
C PHE A 120 -4.77 -0.77 6.14
N ALA A 121 -4.80 -1.63 5.13
CA ALA A 121 -5.68 -2.80 5.13
C ALA A 121 -5.07 -3.98 5.90
N SER A 122 -3.77 -4.17 5.84
CA SER A 122 -3.06 -5.37 6.28
C SER A 122 -3.50 -6.65 5.53
N PRO A 123 -2.77 -7.76 5.62
CA PRO A 123 -3.21 -9.01 5.00
C PRO A 123 -4.44 -9.65 5.67
N ALA A 124 -4.84 -9.16 6.85
CA ALA A 124 -6.08 -9.60 7.49
C ALA A 124 -7.31 -9.16 6.70
N LEU A 125 -7.28 -7.97 6.10
CA LEU A 125 -8.43 -7.40 5.39
C LEU A 125 -8.33 -7.47 3.87
N GLN A 126 -7.13 -7.34 3.29
CA GLN A 126 -6.95 -7.26 1.84
C GLN A 126 -5.73 -8.07 1.38
N ASN A 127 -5.89 -8.78 0.27
CA ASN A 127 -4.82 -9.59 -0.34
C ASN A 127 -4.55 -9.15 -1.79
N PRO A 128 -3.71 -8.11 -2.01
CA PRO A 128 -3.49 -7.55 -3.34
C PRO A 128 -2.91 -8.55 -4.36
N LEU A 129 -2.09 -9.53 -3.92
CA LEU A 129 -1.55 -10.54 -4.83
C LEU A 129 -2.65 -11.44 -5.42
N ALA A 130 -3.75 -11.67 -4.69
CA ALA A 130 -4.89 -12.42 -5.21
C ALA A 130 -5.75 -11.59 -6.18
N LEU A 131 -5.59 -10.27 -6.15
CA LEU A 131 -6.28 -9.30 -7.01
C LEU A 131 -5.44 -8.90 -8.23
N GLY A 132 -4.27 -9.50 -8.44
CA GLY A 132 -3.45 -9.27 -9.63
C GLY A 132 -2.24 -8.37 -9.41
N ALA A 133 -2.03 -7.80 -8.23
CA ALA A 133 -0.77 -7.10 -7.93
C ALA A 133 0.42 -8.07 -7.97
N ASP A 134 1.57 -7.59 -8.43
CA ASP A 134 2.82 -8.37 -8.47
C ASP A 134 3.60 -8.28 -7.16
N VAL A 135 3.56 -7.11 -6.54
CA VAL A 135 4.35 -6.77 -5.36
C VAL A 135 3.45 -6.09 -4.33
N VAL A 136 3.55 -6.53 -3.10
CA VAL A 136 2.89 -5.89 -1.96
C VAL A 136 3.95 -5.39 -1.00
N VAL A 137 3.82 -4.11 -0.60
CA VAL A 137 4.67 -3.53 0.43
C VAL A 137 3.85 -3.24 1.68
N HIS A 138 4.50 -3.33 2.83
CA HIS A 138 3.90 -3.01 4.12
C HIS A 138 4.87 -2.20 4.98
N SER A 139 4.38 -1.13 5.57
CA SER A 139 4.98 -0.63 6.80
C SER A 139 4.53 -1.52 7.96
N ALA A 140 5.37 -2.48 8.34
CA ALA A 140 5.07 -3.40 9.43
C ALA A 140 5.05 -2.68 10.80
N THR A 141 5.55 -1.46 10.86
CA THR A 141 5.43 -0.50 11.97
C THR A 141 3.99 -0.33 12.45
N LYS A 142 3.01 -0.48 11.53
CA LYS A 142 1.58 -0.24 11.77
C LYS A 142 0.90 -1.53 12.28
N TYR A 143 -0.13 -1.99 11.61
CA TYR A 143 -0.98 -3.10 12.08
C TYR A 143 -0.26 -4.45 12.23
N LEU A 144 0.74 -4.74 11.37
CA LEU A 144 1.47 -6.02 11.45
C LEU A 144 2.17 -6.20 12.80
N ASN A 145 2.86 -5.17 13.28
CA ASN A 145 3.37 -5.13 14.64
C ASN A 145 2.24 -4.85 15.65
N GLY A 146 1.54 -3.72 15.46
CA GLY A 146 0.34 -3.35 16.20
C GLY A 146 0.54 -2.86 17.63
N HIS A 147 1.78 -2.63 18.08
CA HIS A 147 2.10 -2.26 19.45
C HIS A 147 2.85 -0.91 19.56
N GLY A 148 3.21 -0.27 18.44
CA GLY A 148 3.86 1.04 18.42
C GLY A 148 5.30 1.07 18.93
N ASP A 149 5.96 -0.08 19.02
CA ASP A 149 7.27 -0.28 19.66
C ASP A 149 8.37 -0.72 18.68
N VAL A 150 8.08 -0.81 17.37
CA VAL A 150 9.05 -1.20 16.35
C VAL A 150 8.80 -0.48 15.02
N ILE A 151 9.87 -0.19 14.30
CA ILE A 151 9.84 0.25 12.90
C ILE A 151 10.31 -0.92 12.05
N ALA A 152 9.51 -1.28 11.03
CA ALA A 152 9.82 -2.40 10.15
C ALA A 152 9.04 -2.31 8.83
N GLY A 153 9.47 -3.07 7.82
CA GLY A 153 8.79 -3.17 6.53
C GLY A 153 8.88 -4.56 5.92
N PHE A 154 7.96 -4.86 5.02
CA PHE A 154 7.97 -6.09 4.24
C PHE A 154 7.73 -5.80 2.76
N VAL A 155 8.40 -6.60 1.91
CA VAL A 155 8.09 -6.73 0.48
C VAL A 155 7.68 -8.17 0.23
N VAL A 156 6.52 -8.38 -0.38
CA VAL A 156 5.95 -9.70 -0.68
C VAL A 156 5.66 -9.79 -2.18
N GLY A 157 6.00 -10.90 -2.80
CA GLY A 157 5.77 -11.13 -4.22
C GLY A 157 6.22 -12.52 -4.66
N LYS A 158 6.40 -12.72 -5.98
CA LYS A 158 6.96 -13.97 -6.52
C LYS A 158 8.39 -14.19 -6.01
N ALA A 159 8.74 -15.45 -5.75
CA ALA A 159 10.00 -15.82 -5.12
C ALA A 159 11.24 -15.32 -5.88
N ASP A 160 11.24 -15.41 -7.21
CA ASP A 160 12.35 -14.94 -8.03
C ASP A 160 12.57 -13.43 -7.89
N PHE A 161 11.49 -12.64 -8.03
CA PHE A 161 11.55 -11.19 -7.85
C PHE A 161 11.96 -10.81 -6.42
N ILE A 162 11.45 -11.48 -5.40
CA ILE A 162 11.85 -11.23 -4.01
C ILE A 162 13.32 -11.61 -3.76
N GLY A 163 13.86 -12.60 -4.49
CA GLY A 163 15.27 -12.90 -4.53
C GLY A 163 16.09 -11.71 -5.04
N GLU A 164 15.66 -11.07 -6.13
CA GLU A 164 16.28 -9.85 -6.66
C GLU A 164 16.17 -8.67 -5.69
N VAL A 165 14.99 -8.44 -5.09
CA VAL A 165 14.81 -7.41 -4.05
C VAL A 165 15.77 -7.62 -2.88
N ARG A 166 15.98 -8.88 -2.46
CA ARG A 166 16.91 -9.21 -1.36
C ARG A 166 18.36 -8.91 -1.72
N MET A 167 18.78 -9.33 -2.91
CA MET A 167 20.19 -9.25 -3.30
C MET A 167 20.56 -7.86 -3.80
N PHE A 168 19.75 -7.30 -4.68
CA PHE A 168 20.03 -5.99 -5.25
C PHE A 168 19.41 -4.86 -4.42
N GLY A 169 18.08 -4.84 -4.26
CA GLY A 169 17.38 -3.73 -3.61
C GLY A 169 17.75 -3.53 -2.14
N LEU A 170 17.77 -4.63 -1.37
CA LEU A 170 18.05 -4.55 0.06
C LEU A 170 19.54 -4.57 0.38
N LYS A 171 20.29 -5.57 -0.13
CA LYS A 171 21.69 -5.76 0.21
C LYS A 171 22.58 -4.70 -0.43
N ASP A 172 22.44 -4.48 -1.76
CA ASP A 172 23.38 -3.65 -2.50
C ASP A 172 22.99 -2.16 -2.51
N MET A 173 21.67 -1.85 -2.57
CA MET A 173 21.21 -0.46 -2.72
C MET A 173 20.90 0.22 -1.38
N THR A 174 20.12 -0.41 -0.49
CA THR A 174 19.60 0.30 0.69
C THR A 174 20.28 -0.08 2.00
N GLY A 175 20.77 -1.30 2.15
CA GLY A 175 21.30 -1.82 3.41
C GLY A 175 20.26 -1.85 4.55
N ALA A 176 18.96 -1.70 4.24
CA ALA A 176 17.88 -1.57 5.23
C ALA A 176 17.50 -2.93 5.86
N VAL A 177 18.46 -3.65 6.41
CA VAL A 177 18.28 -4.98 7.01
C VAL A 177 17.56 -4.86 8.36
N MET A 178 16.53 -5.71 8.56
CA MET A 178 15.78 -5.74 9.82
C MET A 178 16.64 -6.29 10.97
N ASP A 179 16.59 -5.62 12.11
CA ASP A 179 17.21 -6.09 13.36
C ASP A 179 16.49 -7.36 13.88
N PRO A 180 17.24 -8.34 14.46
CA PRO A 180 16.63 -9.57 14.99
C PRO A 180 15.60 -9.36 16.10
N PHE A 181 15.78 -8.36 16.95
CA PHE A 181 14.81 -8.04 18.00
C PHE A 181 13.53 -7.44 17.43
N ALA A 182 13.64 -6.57 16.41
CA ALA A 182 12.49 -6.09 15.65
C ALA A 182 11.71 -7.26 15.00
N ALA A 183 12.42 -8.23 14.42
CA ALA A 183 11.80 -9.43 13.85
C ALA A 183 11.04 -10.24 14.91
N TYR A 184 11.61 -10.40 16.09
CA TYR A 184 10.94 -11.07 17.22
C TYR A 184 9.65 -10.35 17.63
N LEU A 185 9.67 -9.01 17.77
CA LEU A 185 8.49 -8.22 18.12
C LEU A 185 7.40 -8.33 17.06
N ILE A 186 7.76 -8.28 15.78
CA ILE A 186 6.81 -8.47 14.67
C ILE A 186 6.16 -9.86 14.74
N LEU A 187 6.96 -10.92 14.92
CA LEU A 187 6.42 -12.29 15.04
C LEU A 187 5.45 -12.43 16.22
N ARG A 188 5.73 -11.72 17.33
CA ARG A 188 4.83 -11.64 18.48
C ARG A 188 3.54 -10.88 18.12
N GLY A 189 3.65 -9.71 17.47
CA GLY A 189 2.52 -8.88 17.08
C GLY A 189 1.58 -9.57 16.09
N LEU A 190 2.12 -10.32 15.15
CA LEU A 190 1.34 -11.07 14.15
C LEU A 190 0.37 -12.08 14.75
N LYS A 191 0.66 -12.63 15.94
CA LYS A 191 -0.21 -13.61 16.62
C LYS A 191 -1.59 -13.08 16.97
N THR A 192 -1.73 -11.75 17.12
CA THR A 192 -2.99 -11.09 17.47
C THR A 192 -3.54 -10.20 16.35
N LEU A 193 -2.93 -10.24 15.16
CA LEU A 193 -3.30 -9.36 14.05
C LEU A 193 -4.80 -9.43 13.73
N GLU A 194 -5.35 -10.62 13.57
CA GLU A 194 -6.73 -10.81 13.14
C GLU A 194 -7.71 -10.25 14.17
N ILE A 195 -7.56 -10.60 15.45
CA ILE A 195 -8.40 -10.10 16.56
C ILE A 195 -8.30 -8.56 16.69
N ARG A 196 -7.09 -8.01 16.53
CA ARG A 196 -6.91 -6.55 16.58
C ARG A 196 -7.60 -5.86 15.40
N MET A 197 -7.49 -6.43 14.20
CA MET A 197 -8.13 -5.85 13.02
C MET A 197 -9.66 -5.88 13.13
N GLU A 198 -10.25 -6.97 13.60
CA GLU A 198 -11.69 -7.04 13.89
C GLU A 198 -12.14 -5.92 14.84
N ARG A 199 -11.40 -5.71 15.93
CA ARG A 199 -11.73 -4.65 16.90
C ARG A 199 -11.50 -3.25 16.31
N HIS A 200 -10.42 -3.03 15.55
CA HIS A 200 -10.16 -1.77 14.88
C HIS A 200 -11.27 -1.41 13.88
N CYS A 201 -11.71 -2.36 13.07
CA CYS A 201 -12.80 -2.15 12.11
C CYS A 201 -14.11 -1.79 12.83
N ALA A 202 -14.48 -2.56 13.86
CA ALA A 202 -15.69 -2.29 14.65
C ALA A 202 -15.66 -0.89 15.29
N ASN A 203 -14.52 -0.51 15.87
CA ASN A 203 -14.37 0.81 16.49
C ASN A 203 -14.41 1.93 15.46
N ALA A 204 -13.67 1.79 14.34
CA ALA A 204 -13.64 2.79 13.28
C ALA A 204 -15.02 3.01 12.66
N LYS A 205 -15.78 1.95 12.43
CA LYS A 205 -17.16 2.04 11.94
C LYS A 205 -18.05 2.82 12.89
N ALA A 206 -18.04 2.48 14.19
CA ALA A 206 -18.87 3.17 15.19
C ALA A 206 -18.51 4.66 15.30
N ILE A 207 -17.19 4.98 15.25
CA ILE A 207 -16.73 6.38 15.29
C ILE A 207 -17.12 7.11 14.00
N ALA A 208 -16.95 6.50 12.83
CA ALA A 208 -17.33 7.10 11.56
C ALA A 208 -18.82 7.42 11.49
N GLU A 209 -19.69 6.49 11.89
CA GLU A 209 -21.14 6.66 11.94
C GLU A 209 -21.58 7.74 12.94
N TYR A 210 -20.83 7.93 14.04
CA TYR A 210 -21.05 9.01 14.99
C TYR A 210 -20.63 10.36 14.43
N LEU A 211 -19.43 10.44 13.85
CA LEU A 211 -18.87 11.68 13.31
C LEU A 211 -19.65 12.16 12.08
N ASP A 212 -20.15 11.27 11.26
CA ASP A 212 -20.95 11.58 10.07
C ASP A 212 -22.24 12.35 10.40
N LYS A 213 -22.76 12.17 11.62
CA LYS A 213 -23.95 12.86 12.14
C LYS A 213 -23.61 14.05 13.05
N HIS A 214 -22.31 14.27 13.33
CA HIS A 214 -21.92 15.27 14.31
C HIS A 214 -22.01 16.69 13.73
N PRO A 215 -22.66 17.68 14.40
CA PRO A 215 -22.94 19.01 13.86
C PRO A 215 -21.67 19.82 13.52
N ALA A 216 -20.54 19.56 14.18
CA ALA A 216 -19.27 20.23 13.93
C ALA A 216 -18.43 19.57 12.81
N VAL A 217 -18.83 18.42 12.29
CA VAL A 217 -18.13 17.71 11.23
C VAL A 217 -18.75 18.09 9.89
N GLU A 218 -17.91 18.37 8.91
CA GLU A 218 -18.32 18.69 7.55
C GLU A 218 -18.34 17.44 6.68
N LYS A 219 -17.30 16.58 6.79
CA LYS A 219 -17.17 15.37 6.00
C LYS A 219 -16.37 14.31 6.75
N VAL A 220 -16.76 13.06 6.59
CA VAL A 220 -16.02 11.88 7.08
C VAL A 220 -15.53 11.06 5.91
N TYR A 221 -14.26 10.67 5.94
CA TYR A 221 -13.66 9.75 4.99
C TYR A 221 -13.47 8.40 5.67
N TYR A 222 -14.29 7.44 5.33
CA TYR A 222 -14.21 6.06 5.81
C TYR A 222 -14.82 5.12 4.76
N PRO A 223 -14.09 4.12 4.27
CA PRO A 223 -14.57 3.25 3.19
C PRO A 223 -15.86 2.48 3.53
N GLY A 224 -16.20 2.34 4.81
CA GLY A 224 -17.43 1.70 5.27
C GLY A 224 -18.69 2.56 5.20
N LEU A 225 -18.58 3.86 4.95
CA LEU A 225 -19.75 4.71 4.70
C LEU A 225 -20.19 4.56 3.23
N LYS A 226 -21.49 4.46 3.00
CA LYS A 226 -22.06 4.18 1.66
C LYS A 226 -21.78 5.28 0.62
N ASP A 227 -21.64 6.52 1.08
CA ASP A 227 -21.34 7.69 0.27
C ASP A 227 -19.85 7.93 0.06
N HIS A 228 -18.98 7.12 0.68
CA HIS A 228 -17.54 7.19 0.45
C HIS A 228 -17.21 6.77 -0.98
N VAL A 229 -16.42 7.61 -1.67
CA VAL A 229 -15.97 7.33 -3.03
C VAL A 229 -15.12 6.04 -3.03
N GLY A 230 -15.61 5.01 -3.75
CA GLY A 230 -14.97 3.70 -3.80
C GLY A 230 -15.47 2.70 -2.74
N HIS A 231 -16.58 3.00 -2.03
CA HIS A 231 -17.21 2.05 -1.09
C HIS A 231 -17.45 0.67 -1.71
N ASP A 232 -18.05 0.61 -2.91
CA ASP A 232 -18.37 -0.66 -3.58
C ASP A 232 -17.11 -1.44 -3.98
N ILE A 233 -16.03 -0.73 -4.32
CA ILE A 233 -14.72 -1.33 -4.60
C ILE A 233 -14.17 -1.93 -3.31
N ALA A 234 -14.16 -1.16 -2.21
CA ALA A 234 -13.71 -1.65 -0.90
C ALA A 234 -14.52 -2.88 -0.44
N ALA A 235 -15.85 -2.84 -0.57
CA ALA A 235 -16.74 -3.95 -0.20
C ALA A 235 -16.46 -5.24 -1.01
N ARG A 236 -15.96 -5.11 -2.26
CA ARG A 236 -15.63 -6.23 -3.12
C ARG A 236 -14.23 -6.79 -2.86
N GLN A 237 -13.24 -5.93 -2.61
CA GLN A 237 -11.83 -6.34 -2.52
C GLN A 237 -11.31 -6.51 -1.09
N MET A 238 -12.00 -5.99 -0.08
CA MET A 238 -11.63 -6.08 1.32
C MET A 238 -12.62 -6.94 2.10
N LYS A 239 -12.16 -7.58 3.18
CA LYS A 239 -13.03 -8.34 4.11
C LYS A 239 -13.83 -7.41 5.03
N ASP A 240 -13.28 -6.24 5.35
CA ASP A 240 -13.89 -5.16 6.15
C ASP A 240 -13.17 -3.85 5.80
N PHE A 241 -13.69 -2.71 6.23
CA PHE A 241 -13.33 -1.38 5.75
C PHE A 241 -12.14 -0.73 6.45
N GLY A 242 -11.47 -1.45 7.35
CA GLY A 242 -10.26 -1.00 8.03
C GLY A 242 -10.50 -0.22 9.32
N GLY A 243 -9.39 0.06 10.00
CA GLY A 243 -9.37 0.73 11.30
C GLY A 243 -9.01 2.21 11.25
N MET A 244 -8.91 2.80 10.05
CA MET A 244 -8.54 4.20 9.85
C MET A 244 -9.73 4.98 9.30
N LEU A 245 -9.89 6.21 9.78
CA LEU A 245 -10.80 7.20 9.23
C LEU A 245 -10.15 8.59 9.31
N SER A 246 -10.60 9.52 8.48
CA SER A 246 -10.30 10.93 8.61
C SER A 246 -11.56 11.76 8.45
N PHE A 247 -11.53 13.00 8.93
CA PHE A 247 -12.69 13.88 8.83
C PHE A 247 -12.28 15.35 8.76
N GLU A 248 -13.16 16.17 8.22
CA GLU A 248 -13.03 17.61 8.15
C GLU A 248 -14.00 18.26 9.15
N VAL A 249 -13.52 19.26 9.89
CA VAL A 249 -14.33 20.05 10.81
C VAL A 249 -14.83 21.33 10.12
N LYS A 250 -16.05 21.74 10.41
CA LYS A 250 -16.61 23.00 9.95
C LYS A 250 -15.78 24.17 10.49
N GLY A 251 -15.44 25.16 9.64
CA GLY A 251 -14.59 26.28 10.00
C GLY A 251 -13.10 26.07 9.74
N GLY A 252 -12.71 24.92 9.23
CA GLY A 252 -11.35 24.61 8.79
C GLY A 252 -10.31 24.73 9.92
N ARG A 253 -9.10 25.21 9.60
CA ARG A 253 -7.99 25.33 10.56
C ARG A 253 -8.26 26.17 11.81
N ALA A 254 -9.23 27.11 11.75
CA ALA A 254 -9.57 27.96 12.87
C ALA A 254 -10.43 27.28 13.94
N ALA A 255 -10.99 26.10 13.62
CA ALA A 255 -11.91 25.34 14.48
C ALA A 255 -11.26 24.07 15.07
N GLY A 256 -10.05 23.73 14.64
CA GLY A 256 -9.30 22.53 15.09
C GLY A 256 -8.30 22.78 16.19
#